data_2988ffa751ee571427ab2ae1c246840e
#
_entry.id   2988ffa751ee571427ab2ae1c246840e
#
_cell.length_a   1.000
_cell.length_b   1.000
_cell.length_c   1.000
_cell.angle_alpha   90.00
_cell.angle_beta   90.00
_cell.angle_gamma   90.00
#
_symmetry.space_group_name_H-M   'P 1'
#
loop_
_entity.id
_entity.type
_entity.pdbx_description
1 polymer ?
#
loop_
_entity_poly.entity_id
_entity_poly.type
_entity_poly.pdbx_seq_one_letter_code
_entity_poly.pdbx_strand_id
1 'polypeptide(L)'
;HQTYPHKMLTGRAEAFLDPAHYDDVSGYSNPHESEHDHFTVGHTSTSVSLACGLAKGRDLKGEGGNVIAVIGDGSLSGGEALEALDYAAELGGSFIILVNDNDMSIAENHGGIYGNLRLLRETGGRADCNLFRAMGLDYRFVADGNDLPSVIEALQAVRDIDHPVVVHLVTEKGKGFAPAEAHKEEWHYCAPFDRETFQPLMSTEGESWESLTADFMMKKMQADPSVCMITSGTPTVLGFTEDKRRLAGRQFI
;
A
#
# COMPACT_ATOMS: atom_id res chain seq x y z
N HIS A 1 4.67 -0.31 -3.90
CA HIS A 1 3.78 0.48 -4.77
C HIS A 1 4.44 1.71 -5.38
N GLN A 2 5.30 2.41 -4.67
CA GLN A 2 5.92 3.66 -5.14
C GLN A 2 7.27 3.39 -5.81
N THR A 3 7.37 2.31 -6.59
CA THR A 3 8.62 1.89 -7.25
C THR A 3 9.05 2.89 -8.32
N TYR A 4 8.12 3.46 -9.09
CA TYR A 4 8.45 4.40 -10.16
C TYR A 4 9.06 5.70 -9.63
N PRO A 5 8.46 6.41 -8.65
CA PRO A 5 9.12 7.56 -8.04
C PRO A 5 10.49 7.23 -7.44
N HIS A 6 10.63 6.07 -6.77
CA HIS A 6 11.91 5.60 -6.25
C HIS A 6 12.95 5.45 -7.36
N LYS A 7 12.62 4.78 -8.47
CA LYS A 7 13.51 4.61 -9.61
C LYS A 7 13.88 5.94 -10.24
N MET A 8 12.92 6.84 -10.44
CA MET A 8 13.18 8.19 -10.96
C MET A 8 14.17 8.97 -10.08
N LEU A 9 13.96 8.95 -8.75
CA LEU A 9 14.81 9.64 -7.78
C LEU A 9 16.21 9.03 -7.62
N THR A 10 16.38 7.78 -8.02
CA THR A 10 17.64 7.02 -7.97
C THR A 10 18.33 6.90 -9.33
N GLY A 11 18.10 7.85 -10.25
CA GLY A 11 18.85 8.03 -11.48
C GLY A 11 18.29 7.30 -12.71
N ARG A 12 17.09 6.71 -12.61
CA ARG A 12 16.46 5.95 -13.72
C ARG A 12 15.26 6.68 -14.32
N ALA A 13 15.22 8.02 -14.24
CA ALA A 13 14.08 8.80 -14.71
C ALA A 13 13.83 8.69 -16.22
N GLU A 14 14.90 8.54 -17.03
CA GLU A 14 14.77 8.42 -18.49
C GLU A 14 13.91 7.23 -18.92
N ALA A 15 13.98 6.12 -18.17
CA ALA A 15 13.15 4.94 -18.42
C ALA A 15 11.63 5.17 -18.27
N PHE A 16 11.22 6.33 -17.78
CA PHE A 16 9.81 6.72 -17.64
C PHE A 16 9.43 7.94 -18.49
N LEU A 17 10.42 8.65 -19.04
CA LEU A 17 10.23 9.91 -19.74
C LEU A 17 10.54 9.80 -21.24
N ASP A 18 11.43 8.90 -21.63
CA ASP A 18 11.84 8.70 -23.02
C ASP A 18 11.43 7.31 -23.52
N PRO A 19 10.59 7.21 -24.59
CA PRO A 19 10.19 5.94 -25.16
C PRO A 19 11.34 5.01 -25.57
N ALA A 20 12.52 5.54 -25.90
CA ALA A 20 13.70 4.76 -26.24
C ALA A 20 14.25 3.94 -25.06
N HIS A 21 13.86 4.29 -23.83
CA HIS A 21 14.37 3.75 -22.57
C HIS A 21 13.31 2.99 -21.75
N TYR A 22 12.07 2.83 -22.26
CA TYR A 22 10.97 2.22 -21.48
C TYR A 22 11.25 0.79 -21.03
N ASP A 23 12.09 0.06 -21.76
CA ASP A 23 12.43 -1.34 -21.45
C ASP A 23 13.72 -1.48 -20.61
N ASP A 24 14.37 -0.37 -20.23
CA ASP A 24 15.63 -0.41 -19.47
C ASP A 24 15.45 -0.80 -17.99
N VAL A 25 14.22 -0.70 -17.48
CA VAL A 25 13.89 -1.03 -16.10
C VAL A 25 12.64 -1.90 -15.99
N SER A 26 12.61 -2.76 -14.98
CA SER A 26 11.38 -3.50 -14.64
C SER A 26 10.40 -2.63 -13.84
N GLY A 27 9.14 -3.08 -13.74
CA GLY A 27 8.12 -2.41 -12.91
C GLY A 27 8.33 -2.54 -11.40
N TYR A 28 9.30 -3.35 -10.95
CA TYR A 28 9.52 -3.71 -9.56
C TYR A 28 10.94 -3.35 -9.11
N SER A 29 11.15 -3.28 -7.78
CA SER A 29 12.48 -3.17 -7.20
C SER A 29 13.36 -4.35 -7.65
N ASN A 30 14.59 -4.07 -8.10
CA ASN A 30 15.48 -5.05 -8.64
C ASN A 30 16.96 -4.69 -8.37
N PRO A 31 17.66 -5.45 -7.52
CA PRO A 31 19.07 -5.20 -7.17
C PRO A 31 20.05 -5.25 -8.37
N HIS A 32 19.64 -5.87 -9.47
CA HIS A 32 20.45 -5.90 -10.69
C HIS A 32 20.38 -4.59 -11.49
N GLU A 33 19.41 -3.72 -11.18
CA GLU A 33 19.27 -2.42 -11.83
C GLU A 33 19.95 -1.29 -11.07
N SER A 34 20.03 -1.37 -9.74
CA SER A 34 20.56 -0.29 -8.91
C SER A 34 20.97 -0.78 -7.52
N GLU A 35 22.04 -0.19 -6.99
CA GLU A 35 22.46 -0.36 -5.59
C GLU A 35 21.43 0.18 -4.57
N HIS A 36 20.51 1.01 -5.01
CA HIS A 36 19.40 1.52 -4.20
C HIS A 36 18.23 0.54 -4.06
N ASP A 37 18.26 -0.58 -4.76
CA ASP A 37 17.23 -1.61 -4.70
C ASP A 37 17.76 -2.80 -3.91
N HIS A 38 17.34 -2.94 -2.66
CA HIS A 38 17.87 -3.99 -1.77
C HIS A 38 17.34 -5.39 -2.07
N PHE A 39 16.13 -5.50 -2.64
CA PHE A 39 15.45 -6.77 -2.89
C PHE A 39 14.72 -6.75 -4.23
N THR A 40 14.53 -7.93 -4.81
CA THR A 40 13.55 -8.13 -5.87
C THR A 40 12.18 -8.31 -5.20
N VAL A 41 11.32 -7.32 -5.29
CA VAL A 41 10.02 -7.29 -4.60
C VAL A 41 8.91 -6.97 -5.60
N GLY A 42 7.94 -7.87 -5.73
CA GLY A 42 6.70 -7.65 -6.49
C GLY A 42 5.45 -8.00 -5.68
N HIS A 43 5.60 -8.70 -4.56
CA HIS A 43 4.49 -9.09 -3.68
C HIS A 43 4.25 -8.04 -2.59
N THR A 44 2.98 -7.75 -2.33
CA THR A 44 2.57 -6.88 -1.21
C THR A 44 2.84 -7.54 0.14
N SER A 45 2.79 -6.78 1.24
CA SER A 45 2.89 -7.26 2.64
C SER A 45 4.28 -7.73 3.09
N THR A 46 5.31 -7.71 2.23
CA THR A 46 6.63 -8.29 2.50
C THR A 46 7.65 -7.30 3.09
N SER A 47 7.38 -5.99 3.03
CA SER A 47 8.40 -4.96 3.35
C SER A 47 8.88 -5.02 4.80
N VAL A 48 7.99 -5.29 5.75
CA VAL A 48 8.35 -5.33 7.18
C VAL A 48 9.23 -6.55 7.46
N SER A 49 8.88 -7.75 6.94
CA SER A 49 9.67 -8.97 7.15
C SER A 49 11.07 -8.87 6.53
N LEU A 50 11.18 -8.34 5.32
CA LEU A 50 12.47 -8.10 4.67
C LEU A 50 13.33 -7.11 5.46
N ALA A 51 12.72 -6.03 5.94
CA ALA A 51 13.41 -5.04 6.74
C ALA A 51 13.80 -5.56 8.13
N CYS A 52 13.00 -6.44 8.75
CA CYS A 52 13.40 -7.16 9.97
C CYS A 52 14.68 -7.98 9.75
N GLY A 53 14.79 -8.67 8.62
CA GLY A 53 15.99 -9.39 8.24
C GLY A 53 17.22 -8.48 8.10
N LEU A 54 17.07 -7.31 7.46
CA LEU A 54 18.12 -6.30 7.36
C LEU A 54 18.54 -5.75 8.73
N ALA A 55 17.57 -5.41 9.58
CA ALA A 55 17.84 -4.89 10.92
C ALA A 55 18.60 -5.93 11.76
N LYS A 56 18.14 -7.18 11.74
CA LYS A 56 18.83 -8.28 12.42
C LYS A 56 20.25 -8.53 11.89
N GLY A 57 20.43 -8.48 10.57
CA GLY A 57 21.75 -8.61 9.93
C GLY A 57 22.69 -7.49 10.33
N ARG A 58 22.23 -6.22 10.35
CA ARG A 58 22.97 -5.06 10.85
C ARG A 58 23.41 -5.25 12.29
N ASP A 59 22.49 -5.67 13.16
CA ASP A 59 22.75 -5.83 14.60
C ASP A 59 23.78 -6.95 14.86
N LEU A 60 23.66 -8.09 14.14
CA LEU A 60 24.62 -9.20 14.25
C LEU A 60 26.03 -8.84 13.79
N LYS A 61 26.15 -7.89 12.86
CA LYS A 61 27.44 -7.38 12.39
C LYS A 61 27.98 -6.26 13.29
N GLY A 62 27.20 -5.74 14.22
CA GLY A 62 27.56 -4.57 15.02
C GLY A 62 27.63 -3.29 14.20
N GLU A 63 26.91 -3.21 13.07
CA GLU A 63 26.83 -2.04 12.21
C GLU A 63 25.75 -1.07 12.74
N GLY A 64 25.94 0.22 12.47
CA GLY A 64 24.95 1.26 12.79
C GLY A 64 23.99 1.54 11.64
N GLY A 65 23.11 2.53 11.85
CA GLY A 65 22.20 3.05 10.84
C GLY A 65 20.74 2.66 11.07
N ASN A 66 19.86 3.40 10.44
CA ASN A 66 18.42 3.19 10.53
C ASN A 66 17.96 2.20 9.43
N VAL A 67 17.12 1.26 9.79
CA VAL A 67 16.40 0.42 8.83
C VAL A 67 14.95 0.87 8.81
N ILE A 68 14.43 1.19 7.63
CA ILE A 68 13.09 1.75 7.45
C ILE A 68 12.30 0.83 6.54
N ALA A 69 11.20 0.28 7.06
CA ALA A 69 10.19 -0.43 6.28
C ALA A 69 9.05 0.51 5.92
N VAL A 70 8.69 0.59 4.65
CA VAL A 70 7.50 1.35 4.20
C VAL A 70 6.41 0.37 3.80
N ILE A 71 5.23 0.50 4.39
CA ILE A 71 4.09 -0.37 4.12
C ILE A 71 2.80 0.45 4.00
N GLY A 72 1.98 0.14 2.99
CA GLY A 72 0.64 0.71 2.86
C GLY A 72 -0.36 0.01 3.77
N ASP A 73 -1.42 0.72 4.15
CA ASP A 73 -2.51 0.19 4.96
C ASP A 73 -3.15 -1.06 4.37
N GLY A 74 -3.41 -1.09 3.06
CA GLY A 74 -3.91 -2.28 2.39
C GLY A 74 -3.00 -3.50 2.50
N SER A 75 -1.69 -3.30 2.60
CA SER A 75 -0.70 -4.37 2.74
C SER A 75 -0.57 -4.88 4.18
N LEU A 76 -1.01 -4.12 5.19
CA LEU A 76 -0.93 -4.51 6.60
C LEU A 76 -1.79 -5.73 6.95
N SER A 77 -2.85 -6.02 6.18
CA SER A 77 -3.71 -7.17 6.44
C SER A 77 -3.13 -8.51 5.96
N GLY A 78 -2.02 -8.48 5.24
CA GLY A 78 -1.33 -9.71 4.85
C GLY A 78 -0.74 -10.44 6.05
N GLY A 79 -0.86 -11.78 6.09
CA GLY A 79 -0.35 -12.59 7.20
C GLY A 79 1.13 -12.37 7.45
N GLU A 80 1.94 -12.29 6.40
CA GLU A 80 3.38 -12.02 6.49
C GLU A 80 3.68 -10.66 7.15
N ALA A 81 2.88 -9.62 6.87
CA ALA A 81 3.05 -8.32 7.53
C ALA A 81 2.73 -8.38 9.02
N LEU A 82 1.70 -9.13 9.43
CA LEU A 82 1.34 -9.32 10.83
C LEU A 82 2.38 -10.12 11.59
N GLU A 83 2.88 -11.21 11.02
CA GLU A 83 3.98 -12.01 11.57
C GLU A 83 5.25 -11.16 11.73
N ALA A 84 5.53 -10.29 10.75
CA ALA A 84 6.68 -9.40 10.81
C ALA A 84 6.53 -8.30 11.87
N LEU A 85 5.33 -7.75 12.07
CA LEU A 85 5.06 -6.79 13.14
C LEU A 85 5.24 -7.41 14.53
N ASP A 86 4.79 -8.66 14.71
CA ASP A 86 5.00 -9.43 15.93
C ASP A 86 6.50 -9.62 16.21
N TYR A 87 7.25 -10.08 15.22
CA TYR A 87 8.70 -10.23 15.36
C TYR A 87 9.44 -8.90 15.52
N ALA A 88 8.97 -7.83 14.91
CA ALA A 88 9.60 -6.51 15.00
C ALA A 88 9.75 -6.04 16.46
N ALA A 89 8.82 -6.40 17.33
CA ALA A 89 8.86 -6.06 18.76
C ALA A 89 10.04 -6.71 19.50
N GLU A 90 10.61 -7.80 18.97
CA GLU A 90 11.79 -8.49 19.52
C GLU A 90 13.13 -7.90 19.02
N LEU A 91 13.09 -6.96 18.08
CA LEU A 91 14.29 -6.33 17.56
C LEU A 91 14.78 -5.23 18.52
N GLY A 92 16.10 -5.17 18.70
CA GLY A 92 16.76 -4.01 19.26
C GLY A 92 17.21 -3.04 18.17
N GLY A 93 17.61 -1.84 18.58
CA GLY A 93 18.18 -0.85 17.68
C GLY A 93 17.17 -0.14 16.78
N SER A 94 17.67 0.72 15.91
CA SER A 94 16.83 1.59 15.09
C SER A 94 16.11 0.81 14.00
N PHE A 95 14.81 0.61 14.20
CA PHE A 95 13.90 0.01 13.22
C PHE A 95 12.62 0.83 13.13
N ILE A 96 12.39 1.44 11.97
CA ILE A 96 11.27 2.36 11.74
C ILE A 96 10.30 1.73 10.75
N ILE A 97 9.05 1.55 11.16
CA ILE A 97 7.96 1.05 10.31
C ILE A 97 7.09 2.23 9.92
N LEU A 98 7.18 2.66 8.67
CA LEU A 98 6.41 3.77 8.13
C LEU A 98 5.12 3.23 7.52
N VAL A 99 4.00 3.44 8.19
CA VAL A 99 2.68 3.03 7.71
C VAL A 99 2.07 4.19 6.92
N ASN A 100 1.89 3.99 5.62
CA ASN A 100 1.20 4.92 4.74
C ASN A 100 -0.29 4.56 4.68
N ASP A 101 -1.11 5.26 5.45
CA ASP A 101 -2.54 5.01 5.59
C ASP A 101 -3.36 6.03 4.80
N ASN A 102 -3.99 5.58 3.72
CA ASN A 102 -4.91 6.37 2.91
C ASN A 102 -6.34 5.79 2.88
N ASP A 103 -6.66 4.87 3.79
CA ASP A 103 -7.95 4.19 3.96
C ASP A 103 -8.40 3.35 2.76
N MET A 104 -7.49 3.02 1.85
CA MET A 104 -7.80 2.25 0.64
C MET A 104 -6.69 1.28 0.26
N SER A 105 -7.11 0.10 -0.19
CA SER A 105 -6.29 -0.80 -1.02
C SER A 105 -6.45 -0.43 -2.50
N ILE A 106 -6.84 -1.35 -3.36
CA ILE A 106 -7.37 -1.03 -4.70
C ILE A 106 -8.74 -0.39 -4.52
N ALA A 107 -9.66 -1.12 -3.85
CA ALA A 107 -10.97 -0.67 -3.41
C ALA A 107 -10.93 -0.26 -1.92
N GLU A 108 -12.11 -0.11 -1.33
CA GLU A 108 -12.30 0.13 0.09
C GLU A 108 -11.75 -1.00 0.97
N ASN A 109 -11.22 -0.64 2.12
CA ASN A 109 -10.70 -1.58 3.10
C ASN A 109 -11.79 -2.10 4.06
N HIS A 110 -11.80 -3.41 4.33
CA HIS A 110 -12.72 -4.06 5.25
C HIS A 110 -11.95 -4.94 6.27
N GLY A 111 -12.41 -4.96 7.51
CA GLY A 111 -11.86 -5.82 8.56
C GLY A 111 -11.41 -5.08 9.83
N GLY A 112 -11.00 -5.83 10.83
CA GLY A 112 -10.70 -5.32 12.17
C GLY A 112 -9.47 -4.41 12.22
N ILE A 113 -8.45 -4.67 11.43
CA ILE A 113 -7.25 -3.82 11.31
C ILE A 113 -7.64 -2.42 10.86
N TYR A 114 -8.45 -2.34 9.80
CA TYR A 114 -8.89 -1.05 9.23
C TYR A 114 -9.84 -0.30 10.15
N GLY A 115 -10.64 -1.02 10.95
CA GLY A 115 -11.42 -0.42 12.04
C GLY A 115 -10.51 0.24 13.08
N ASN A 116 -9.38 -0.39 13.41
CA ASN A 116 -8.41 0.19 14.34
C ASN A 116 -7.65 1.37 13.71
N LEU A 117 -7.20 1.28 12.46
CA LEU A 117 -6.57 2.41 11.75
C LEU A 117 -7.51 3.61 11.68
N ARG A 118 -8.79 3.40 11.38
CA ARG A 118 -9.81 4.46 11.39
C ARG A 118 -9.93 5.12 12.77
N LEU A 119 -10.02 4.32 13.83
CA LEU A 119 -10.05 4.85 15.19
C LEU A 119 -8.81 5.69 15.50
N LEU A 120 -7.63 5.26 15.06
CA LEU A 120 -6.39 6.01 15.23
C LEU A 120 -6.41 7.32 14.45
N ARG A 121 -6.93 7.35 13.21
CA ARG A 121 -7.12 8.60 12.44
C ARG A 121 -8.07 9.56 13.15
N GLU A 122 -9.24 9.09 13.56
CA GLU A 122 -10.27 9.89 14.22
C GLU A 122 -9.82 10.47 15.56
N THR A 123 -8.97 9.76 16.28
CA THR A 123 -8.46 10.19 17.59
C THR A 123 -7.11 10.90 17.54
N GLY A 124 -6.54 11.10 16.34
CA GLY A 124 -5.18 11.64 16.19
C GLY A 124 -4.12 10.77 16.88
N GLY A 125 -4.26 9.45 16.77
CA GLY A 125 -3.36 8.46 17.33
C GLY A 125 -3.47 8.25 18.85
N ARG A 126 -4.46 8.86 19.51
CA ARG A 126 -4.59 8.86 20.99
C ARG A 126 -5.51 7.77 21.55
N ALA A 127 -6.11 6.94 20.71
CA ALA A 127 -6.96 5.85 21.18
C ALA A 127 -6.17 4.88 22.08
N ASP A 128 -6.79 4.44 23.17
CA ASP A 128 -6.23 3.41 24.04
C ASP A 128 -6.09 2.06 23.32
N CYS A 129 -7.08 1.73 22.46
CA CYS A 129 -6.99 0.57 21.58
C CYS A 129 -6.11 0.92 20.37
N ASN A 130 -4.85 0.54 20.43
CA ASN A 130 -3.87 0.75 19.38
C ASN A 130 -3.14 -0.57 19.09
N LEU A 131 -3.37 -1.13 17.91
CA LEU A 131 -2.80 -2.41 17.48
C LEU A 131 -1.27 -2.45 17.62
N PHE A 132 -0.59 -1.39 17.22
CA PHE A 132 0.87 -1.35 17.22
C PHE A 132 1.43 -1.34 18.64
N ARG A 133 0.83 -0.56 19.53
CA ARG A 133 1.19 -0.56 20.95
C ARG A 133 0.87 -1.87 21.64
N ALA A 134 -0.24 -2.52 21.26
CA ALA A 134 -0.60 -3.84 21.79
C ALA A 134 0.41 -4.93 21.39
N MET A 135 1.12 -4.75 20.27
CA MET A 135 2.23 -5.59 19.83
C MET A 135 3.59 -5.22 20.46
N GLY A 136 3.64 -4.21 21.34
CA GLY A 136 4.88 -3.78 22.00
C GLY A 136 5.72 -2.76 21.23
N LEU A 137 5.19 -2.20 20.13
CA LEU A 137 5.87 -1.21 19.31
C LEU A 137 5.61 0.22 19.84
N ASP A 138 6.64 1.08 19.82
CA ASP A 138 6.41 2.52 19.99
C ASP A 138 5.61 3.06 18.79
N TYR A 139 4.90 4.16 18.98
CA TYR A 139 3.95 4.66 18.00
C TYR A 139 3.93 6.18 17.93
N ARG A 140 4.08 6.69 16.70
CA ARG A 140 3.97 8.11 16.35
C ARG A 140 2.90 8.30 15.28
N PHE A 141 2.10 9.35 15.44
CA PHE A 141 1.02 9.68 14.51
C PHE A 141 1.32 10.99 13.80
N VAL A 142 1.13 11.00 12.48
CA VAL A 142 1.28 12.18 11.62
C VAL A 142 -0.03 12.40 10.87
N ALA A 143 -0.73 13.46 11.23
CA ALA A 143 -2.06 13.74 10.71
C ALA A 143 -2.07 14.15 9.23
N ASP A 144 -1.00 14.76 8.74
CA ASP A 144 -0.83 15.17 7.34
C ASP A 144 0.45 14.54 6.77
N GLY A 145 0.31 13.32 6.28
CA GLY A 145 1.39 12.58 5.64
C GLY A 145 1.68 13.00 4.20
N ASN A 146 0.92 13.94 3.64
CA ASN A 146 1.23 14.58 2.37
C ASN A 146 2.00 15.90 2.55
N ASP A 147 2.11 16.43 3.77
CA ASP A 147 2.96 17.59 4.10
C ASP A 147 4.40 17.14 4.34
N LEU A 148 5.30 17.48 3.42
CA LEU A 148 6.70 17.08 3.50
C LEU A 148 7.42 17.56 4.78
N PRO A 149 7.25 18.81 5.26
CA PRO A 149 7.79 19.24 6.54
C PRO A 149 7.36 18.36 7.72
N SER A 150 6.09 18.02 7.84
CA SER A 150 5.56 17.15 8.91
C SER A 150 6.16 15.75 8.88
N VAL A 151 6.34 15.19 7.68
CA VAL A 151 7.00 13.88 7.52
C VAL A 151 8.47 13.93 7.91
N ILE A 152 9.19 14.98 7.49
CA ILE A 152 10.61 15.19 7.86
C ILE A 152 10.76 15.33 9.38
N GLU A 153 9.93 16.12 10.03
CA GLU A 153 9.94 16.30 11.48
C GLU A 153 9.72 14.98 12.21
N ALA A 154 8.71 14.20 11.77
CA ALA A 154 8.42 12.90 12.35
C ALA A 154 9.58 11.90 12.21
N LEU A 155 10.22 11.85 11.04
CA LEU A 155 11.38 10.99 10.79
C LEU A 155 12.62 11.44 11.58
N GLN A 156 12.84 12.76 11.70
CA GLN A 156 13.92 13.30 12.54
C GLN A 156 13.73 12.95 14.02
N ALA A 157 12.49 12.94 14.49
CA ALA A 157 12.17 12.62 15.89
C ALA A 157 12.42 11.14 16.26
N VAL A 158 12.45 10.25 15.26
CA VAL A 158 12.69 8.80 15.45
C VAL A 158 14.03 8.35 14.87
N ARG A 159 14.79 9.26 14.28
CA ARG A 159 16.12 8.94 13.76
C ARG A 159 17.04 8.50 14.90
N ASP A 160 17.75 7.41 14.66
CA ASP A 160 18.71 6.82 15.62
C ASP A 160 18.05 6.37 16.94
N ILE A 161 16.73 6.12 16.94
CA ILE A 161 16.03 5.50 18.08
C ILE A 161 16.59 4.09 18.33
N ASP A 162 16.60 3.65 19.58
CA ASP A 162 17.23 2.40 20.01
C ASP A 162 16.24 1.22 20.10
N HIS A 163 15.05 1.39 19.63
CA HIS A 163 13.97 0.41 19.63
C HIS A 163 13.04 0.56 18.43
N PRO A 164 12.22 -0.46 18.10
CA PRO A 164 11.28 -0.40 16.98
C PRO A 164 10.17 0.62 17.21
N VAL A 165 9.85 1.38 16.17
CA VAL A 165 8.80 2.40 16.19
C VAL A 165 7.95 2.37 14.92
N VAL A 166 6.64 2.53 15.09
CA VAL A 166 5.71 2.77 13.98
C VAL A 166 5.47 4.27 13.83
N VAL A 167 5.71 4.78 12.63
CA VAL A 167 5.32 6.13 12.20
C VAL A 167 4.13 6.00 11.27
N HIS A 168 2.95 6.35 11.78
CA HIS A 168 1.68 6.24 11.07
C HIS A 168 1.35 7.55 10.38
N LEU A 169 1.47 7.58 9.05
CA LEU A 169 1.18 8.74 8.21
C LEU A 169 -0.23 8.61 7.64
N VAL A 170 -1.06 9.62 7.86
CA VAL A 170 -2.35 9.72 7.18
C VAL A 170 -2.16 10.46 5.87
N THR A 171 -2.45 9.81 4.76
CA THR A 171 -2.26 10.38 3.42
C THR A 171 -3.56 10.36 2.61
N GLU A 172 -3.59 11.10 1.54
CA GLU A 172 -4.69 11.08 0.58
C GLU A 172 -4.25 10.37 -0.70
N LYS A 173 -4.97 9.31 -1.06
CA LYS A 173 -4.72 8.56 -2.30
C LYS A 173 -5.01 9.45 -3.51
N GLY A 174 -4.06 9.49 -4.45
CA GLY A 174 -4.16 10.31 -5.65
C GLY A 174 -3.76 11.78 -5.47
N LYS A 175 -3.27 12.18 -4.29
CA LYS A 175 -2.90 13.57 -3.94
C LYS A 175 -2.04 14.23 -5.00
N GLY A 176 -2.47 15.41 -5.43
CA GLY A 176 -1.80 16.21 -6.45
C GLY A 176 -2.30 15.97 -7.88
N PHE A 177 -3.23 15.02 -8.08
CA PHE A 177 -3.84 14.76 -9.37
C PHE A 177 -5.37 14.67 -9.21
N ALA A 178 -6.09 15.75 -9.55
CA ALA A 178 -7.52 15.88 -9.27
C ALA A 178 -8.40 14.72 -9.77
N PRO A 179 -8.18 14.10 -10.96
CA PRO A 179 -8.93 12.92 -11.36
C PRO A 179 -8.74 11.74 -10.42
N ALA A 180 -7.53 11.50 -9.93
CA ALA A 180 -7.26 10.41 -9.01
C ALA A 180 -7.78 10.68 -7.59
N GLU A 181 -7.81 11.93 -7.17
CA GLU A 181 -8.43 12.32 -5.89
C GLU A 181 -9.95 12.10 -5.91
N ALA A 182 -10.59 12.33 -7.06
CA ALA A 182 -12.04 12.16 -7.25
C ALA A 182 -12.44 10.69 -7.45
N HIS A 183 -11.59 9.89 -8.12
CA HIS A 183 -11.88 8.51 -8.54
C HIS A 183 -10.77 7.56 -8.13
N LYS A 184 -10.53 7.44 -6.82
CA LYS A 184 -9.36 6.78 -6.21
C LYS A 184 -9.18 5.31 -6.60
N GLU A 185 -10.27 4.57 -6.78
CA GLU A 185 -10.23 3.16 -7.18
C GLU A 185 -9.86 3.02 -8.65
N GLU A 186 -10.50 3.79 -9.52
CA GLU A 186 -10.28 3.77 -10.96
C GLU A 186 -8.82 4.15 -11.32
N TRP A 187 -8.26 5.14 -10.61
CA TRP A 187 -6.90 5.60 -10.81
C TRP A 187 -5.83 4.86 -10.00
N HIS A 188 -6.20 3.76 -9.35
CA HIS A 188 -5.18 2.91 -8.71
C HIS A 188 -4.22 2.30 -9.72
N TYR A 189 -4.74 1.89 -10.87
CA TYR A 189 -3.99 1.49 -12.06
C TYR A 189 -4.73 2.02 -13.29
N CYS A 190 -4.01 2.68 -14.19
CA CYS A 190 -4.58 3.14 -15.45
C CYS A 190 -3.69 2.72 -16.62
N ALA A 191 -4.34 2.35 -17.73
CA ALA A 191 -3.69 2.22 -19.02
C ALA A 191 -3.24 3.60 -19.55
N PRO A 192 -2.42 3.67 -20.60
CA PRO A 192 -2.08 4.94 -21.22
C PRO A 192 -3.32 5.77 -21.55
N PHE A 193 -3.29 7.04 -21.20
CA PHE A 193 -4.40 7.97 -21.36
C PHE A 193 -3.96 9.30 -21.97
N ASP A 194 -4.89 10.02 -22.56
CA ASP A 194 -4.68 11.36 -23.06
C ASP A 194 -4.58 12.36 -21.88
N ARG A 195 -3.51 13.17 -21.85
CA ARG A 195 -3.22 14.07 -20.72
C ARG A 195 -4.13 15.29 -20.61
N GLU A 196 -4.82 15.64 -21.70
CA GLU A 196 -5.73 16.81 -21.73
C GLU A 196 -7.16 16.39 -21.36
N THR A 197 -7.58 15.25 -21.90
CA THR A 197 -8.96 14.74 -21.73
C THR A 197 -9.11 13.72 -20.61
N PHE A 198 -7.99 13.14 -20.16
CA PHE A 198 -7.90 12.01 -19.20
C PHE A 198 -8.62 10.75 -19.68
N GLN A 199 -8.91 10.65 -20.96
CA GLN A 199 -9.55 9.47 -21.55
C GLN A 199 -8.51 8.40 -21.90
N PRO A 200 -8.84 7.10 -21.72
CA PRO A 200 -7.97 6.01 -22.16
C PRO A 200 -7.64 6.12 -23.64
N LEU A 201 -6.38 5.89 -24.01
CA LEU A 201 -5.94 5.82 -25.40
C LEU A 201 -6.31 4.49 -26.07
N MET A 202 -6.64 3.47 -25.28
CA MET A 202 -7.10 2.17 -25.77
C MET A 202 -8.60 2.06 -25.52
N SER A 203 -9.33 1.58 -26.54
CA SER A 203 -10.75 1.28 -26.38
C SER A 203 -10.92 0.13 -25.38
N THR A 204 -11.77 0.33 -24.41
CA THR A 204 -12.24 -0.70 -23.48
C THR A 204 -13.65 -1.17 -23.82
N GLU A 205 -14.14 -0.81 -25.02
CA GLU A 205 -15.48 -1.20 -25.47
C GLU A 205 -15.51 -2.69 -25.85
N GLY A 206 -16.59 -3.33 -25.45
CA GLY A 206 -16.86 -4.74 -25.75
C GLY A 206 -16.93 -5.63 -24.52
N GLU A 207 -17.27 -6.89 -24.75
CA GLU A 207 -17.30 -7.91 -23.70
C GLU A 207 -15.87 -8.32 -23.34
N SER A 208 -15.59 -8.35 -22.05
CA SER A 208 -14.35 -8.89 -21.50
C SER A 208 -14.65 -10.09 -20.60
N TRP A 209 -13.63 -10.91 -20.32
CA TRP A 209 -13.79 -12.03 -19.38
C TRP A 209 -14.22 -11.56 -18.00
N GLU A 210 -13.74 -10.39 -17.57
CA GLU A 210 -14.09 -9.78 -16.31
C GLU A 210 -15.56 -9.39 -16.27
N SER A 211 -16.04 -8.69 -17.31
CA SER A 211 -17.45 -8.28 -17.38
C SER A 211 -18.39 -9.47 -17.44
N LEU A 212 -18.09 -10.48 -18.26
CA LEU A 212 -18.85 -11.72 -18.37
C LEU A 212 -18.89 -12.50 -17.05
N THR A 213 -17.76 -12.60 -16.35
CA THR A 213 -17.67 -13.27 -15.06
C THR A 213 -18.51 -12.56 -14.02
N ALA A 214 -18.36 -11.23 -13.91
CA ALA A 214 -19.13 -10.44 -12.95
C ALA A 214 -20.64 -10.55 -13.22
N ASP A 215 -21.08 -10.42 -14.46
CA ASP A 215 -22.49 -10.50 -14.83
C ASP A 215 -23.08 -11.90 -14.58
N PHE A 216 -22.30 -12.94 -14.84
CA PHE A 216 -22.69 -14.31 -14.52
C PHE A 216 -22.86 -14.51 -13.02
N MET A 217 -21.91 -14.07 -12.22
CA MET A 217 -21.97 -14.19 -10.76
C MET A 217 -23.07 -13.33 -10.17
N MET A 218 -23.28 -12.10 -10.64
CA MET A 218 -24.40 -11.25 -10.22
C MET A 218 -25.76 -11.94 -10.46
N LYS A 219 -25.96 -12.55 -11.64
CA LYS A 219 -27.19 -13.32 -11.92
C LYS A 219 -27.35 -14.52 -10.97
N LYS A 220 -26.26 -15.22 -10.65
CA LYS A 220 -26.28 -16.34 -9.70
C LYS A 220 -26.64 -15.89 -8.28
N MET A 221 -26.02 -14.85 -7.79
CA MET A 221 -26.28 -14.30 -6.46
C MET A 221 -27.71 -13.75 -6.33
N GLN A 222 -28.23 -13.08 -7.37
CA GLN A 222 -29.64 -12.63 -7.39
C GLN A 222 -30.64 -13.77 -7.36
N ALA A 223 -30.33 -14.90 -7.96
CA ALA A 223 -31.21 -16.07 -8.02
C ALA A 223 -31.11 -16.93 -6.75
N ASP A 224 -30.00 -16.93 -6.05
CA ASP A 224 -29.74 -17.80 -4.90
C ASP A 224 -28.97 -17.04 -3.81
N PRO A 225 -29.60 -16.76 -2.65
CA PRO A 225 -28.94 -16.04 -1.55
C PRO A 225 -27.81 -16.83 -0.86
N SER A 226 -27.66 -18.13 -1.15
CA SER A 226 -26.57 -18.96 -0.63
C SER A 226 -25.27 -18.83 -1.46
N VAL A 227 -25.34 -18.26 -2.66
CA VAL A 227 -24.20 -18.01 -3.52
C VAL A 227 -23.49 -16.74 -3.07
N CYS A 228 -22.17 -16.82 -2.87
CA CYS A 228 -21.35 -15.66 -2.59
C CYS A 228 -20.11 -15.61 -3.48
N MET A 229 -19.55 -14.42 -3.63
CA MET A 229 -18.29 -14.16 -4.31
C MET A 229 -17.27 -13.60 -3.31
N ILE A 230 -16.08 -14.18 -3.30
CA ILE A 230 -14.98 -13.75 -2.43
C ILE A 230 -13.80 -13.35 -3.31
N THR A 231 -13.21 -12.20 -3.03
CA THR A 231 -11.98 -11.76 -3.70
C THR A 231 -10.94 -11.27 -2.70
N SER A 232 -9.68 -11.48 -2.99
CA SER A 232 -8.56 -11.05 -2.15
C SER A 232 -8.13 -9.60 -2.43
N GLY A 233 -9.09 -8.65 -2.38
CA GLY A 233 -8.79 -7.21 -2.51
C GLY A 233 -8.67 -6.68 -3.94
N THR A 234 -9.09 -7.44 -4.95
CA THR A 234 -9.03 -7.06 -6.36
C THR A 234 -10.40 -7.12 -7.07
N PRO A 235 -11.45 -6.47 -6.53
CA PRO A 235 -12.80 -6.62 -7.06
C PRO A 235 -12.94 -6.12 -8.49
N THR A 236 -12.34 -5.00 -8.83
CA THR A 236 -12.40 -4.39 -10.18
C THR A 236 -11.77 -5.24 -11.26
N VAL A 237 -10.67 -5.94 -10.95
CA VAL A 237 -10.02 -6.88 -11.87
C VAL A 237 -10.94 -8.06 -12.23
N LEU A 238 -11.92 -8.35 -11.38
CA LEU A 238 -12.96 -9.35 -11.62
C LEU A 238 -14.27 -8.75 -12.16
N GLY A 239 -14.25 -7.48 -12.56
CA GLY A 239 -15.42 -6.79 -13.10
C GLY A 239 -16.46 -6.37 -12.05
N PHE A 240 -16.15 -6.49 -10.75
CA PHE A 240 -17.03 -6.05 -9.66
C PHE A 240 -16.75 -4.59 -9.31
N THR A 241 -17.38 -3.70 -10.08
CA THR A 241 -17.38 -2.26 -9.78
C THR A 241 -18.06 -1.97 -8.43
N GLU A 242 -17.87 -0.77 -7.89
CA GLU A 242 -18.51 -0.35 -6.63
C GLU A 242 -20.02 -0.56 -6.66
N ASP A 243 -20.70 -0.23 -7.77
CA ASP A 243 -22.14 -0.43 -7.91
C ASP A 243 -22.53 -1.90 -7.86
N LYS A 244 -21.80 -2.79 -8.53
CA LYS A 244 -22.05 -4.24 -8.49
C LYS A 244 -21.83 -4.79 -7.07
N ARG A 245 -20.78 -4.34 -6.36
CA ARG A 245 -20.53 -4.74 -4.96
C ARG A 245 -21.66 -4.29 -4.04
N ARG A 246 -22.13 -3.04 -4.22
CA ARG A 246 -23.27 -2.50 -3.46
C ARG A 246 -24.55 -3.29 -3.71
N LEU A 247 -24.83 -3.67 -4.96
CA LEU A 247 -25.98 -4.50 -5.33
C LEU A 247 -25.89 -5.93 -4.79
N ALA A 248 -24.72 -6.52 -4.81
CA ALA A 248 -24.46 -7.87 -4.26
C ALA A 248 -24.57 -7.89 -2.72
N GLY A 249 -24.25 -6.76 -2.07
CA GLY A 249 -24.35 -6.61 -0.62
C GLY A 249 -23.57 -7.69 0.13
N ARG A 250 -24.24 -8.42 1.01
CA ARG A 250 -23.61 -9.46 1.85
C ARG A 250 -23.12 -10.71 1.10
N GLN A 251 -23.48 -10.86 -0.17
CA GLN A 251 -23.02 -11.97 -1.01
C GLN A 251 -21.66 -11.68 -1.67
N PHE A 252 -21.14 -10.47 -1.55
CA PHE A 252 -19.80 -10.11 -1.99
C PHE A 252 -18.89 -9.83 -0.78
N ILE A 253 -17.71 -10.48 -0.75
CA ILE A 253 -16.73 -10.43 0.35
C ILE A 253 -15.35 -10.13 -0.20
#